data_9c011d372a034cb2545126e031d98065
#
_entry.id   9c011d372a034cb2545126e031d98065
#
_cell.length_a   1.000
_cell.length_b   1.000
_cell.length_c   1.000
_cell.angle_alpha   90.00
_cell.angle_beta   90.00
_cell.angle_gamma   90.00
#
_symmetry.space_group_name_H-M   'P 1'
#
loop_
_entity.id
_entity.type
_entity.pdbx_description
1 polymer ?
#
loop_
_entity_poly.entity_id
_entity_poly.type
_entity_poly.pdbx_seq_one_letter_code
_entity_poly.pdbx_strand_id
1 'polypeptide(L)'
;NWWYGVPMALLSFLEQNDLSGKQVYLFCSHGTGGLANSVELIKEAAPEAVISDNIFDCYEEEAASSEDTIKAWAGELGFVHQAETEEETGTMAAHQISVQFGDNTVVYELNDSAAANALYEMLPLTVEVEDYSTNEKIFYPPEELACLETPLASSDTGAGTLAYYEPWGDVVMFYGDYNENPSLYELGYAVSGAEKIRGMSGTVT
;
A
#
# COMPACT_ATOMS: atom_id res chain seq x y z
N ASN A 1 1.83 -2.61 26.69
CA ASN A 1 2.64 -2.65 27.91
C ASN A 1 2.30 -3.93 28.71
N TRP A 2 3.32 -4.68 29.17
CA TRP A 2 3.14 -5.92 29.88
C TRP A 2 3.89 -5.86 31.22
N TRP A 3 3.17 -5.98 32.35
CA TRP A 3 3.78 -6.00 33.71
C TRP A 3 4.81 -4.87 33.92
N TYR A 4 4.45 -3.62 33.60
CA TYR A 4 5.31 -2.45 33.72
C TYR A 4 6.58 -2.47 32.84
N GLY A 5 6.59 -3.25 31.76
CA GLY A 5 7.69 -3.34 30.81
C GLY A 5 7.23 -3.66 29.38
N VAL A 6 8.10 -4.21 28.58
CA VAL A 6 7.83 -4.63 27.21
C VAL A 6 7.63 -6.14 27.10
N PRO A 7 6.88 -6.65 26.11
CA PRO A 7 6.80 -8.08 25.87
C PRO A 7 8.17 -8.70 25.59
N MET A 8 8.41 -9.91 26.10
CA MET A 8 9.69 -10.65 25.88
C MET A 8 10.00 -10.86 24.39
N ALA A 9 8.96 -11.02 23.56
CA ALA A 9 9.14 -11.13 22.11
C ALA A 9 9.75 -9.86 21.50
N LEU A 10 9.38 -8.66 22.00
CA LEU A 10 9.97 -7.41 21.54
C LEU A 10 11.44 -7.30 22.00
N LEU A 11 11.77 -7.66 23.23
CA LEU A 11 13.17 -7.69 23.68
C LEU A 11 14.01 -8.63 22.84
N SER A 12 13.51 -9.84 22.60
CA SER A 12 14.21 -10.81 21.73
C SER A 12 14.40 -10.29 20.30
N PHE A 13 13.44 -9.57 19.76
CA PHE A 13 13.58 -8.92 18.46
C PHE A 13 14.68 -7.86 18.48
N LEU A 14 14.70 -6.99 19.48
CA LEU A 14 15.70 -5.92 19.61
C LEU A 14 17.14 -6.49 19.80
N GLU A 15 17.27 -7.57 20.57
CA GLU A 15 18.55 -8.25 20.78
C GLU A 15 19.08 -8.99 19.54
N GLN A 16 18.20 -9.45 18.66
CA GLN A 16 18.55 -10.22 17.46
C GLN A 16 18.74 -9.37 16.21
N ASN A 17 18.32 -8.10 16.23
CA ASN A 17 18.39 -7.22 15.08
C ASN A 17 19.25 -5.99 15.37
N ASP A 18 20.20 -5.72 14.49
CA ASP A 18 21.03 -4.54 14.58
C ASP A 18 20.25 -3.28 14.16
N LEU A 19 19.93 -2.46 15.14
CA LEU A 19 19.25 -1.18 14.95
C LEU A 19 20.21 0.01 15.04
N SER A 20 21.51 -0.21 14.95
CA SER A 20 22.52 0.85 15.04
C SER A 20 22.27 1.97 14.06
N GLY A 21 22.15 3.20 14.58
CA GLY A 21 21.88 4.40 13.82
C GLY A 21 20.47 4.49 13.22
N LYS A 22 19.58 3.54 13.49
CA LYS A 22 18.17 3.62 13.06
C LYS A 22 17.38 4.54 13.97
N GLN A 23 16.54 5.36 13.35
CA GLN A 23 15.54 6.14 14.08
C GLN A 23 14.38 5.20 14.47
N VAL A 24 14.06 5.14 15.75
CA VAL A 24 13.01 4.27 16.29
C VAL A 24 11.94 5.12 16.96
N TYR A 25 10.70 4.91 16.58
CA TYR A 25 9.53 5.58 17.12
C TYR A 25 8.68 4.55 17.86
N LEU A 26 8.22 4.91 19.04
CA LEU A 26 7.51 4.01 19.93
C LEU A 26 6.02 4.35 19.97
N PHE A 27 5.18 3.35 19.89
CA PHE A 27 3.76 3.48 20.19
C PHE A 27 3.28 2.32 21.07
N CYS A 28 2.29 2.58 21.93
CA CYS A 28 1.86 1.57 22.89
C CYS A 28 0.45 1.83 23.38
N SER A 29 -0.34 0.77 23.54
CA SER A 29 -1.51 0.79 24.39
C SER A 29 -1.16 0.25 25.78
N HIS A 30 -1.77 0.82 26.81
CA HIS A 30 -1.45 0.46 28.19
C HIS A 30 -2.70 0.57 29.12
N GLY A 31 -2.63 -0.09 30.26
CA GLY A 31 -3.54 0.14 31.39
C GLY A 31 -3.05 1.27 32.29
N THR A 32 -3.34 1.18 33.57
CA THR A 32 -3.04 2.22 34.59
C THR A 32 -1.53 2.48 34.80
N GLY A 33 -0.65 1.61 34.30
CA GLY A 33 0.80 1.74 34.46
C GLY A 33 1.49 2.69 33.47
N GLY A 34 0.78 3.22 32.48
CA GLY A 34 1.39 4.04 31.42
C GLY A 34 2.51 3.31 30.69
N LEU A 35 3.52 4.02 30.25
CA LEU A 35 4.72 3.45 29.60
C LEU A 35 5.63 2.71 30.59
N ALA A 36 5.52 3.01 31.90
CA ALA A 36 6.36 2.44 32.95
C ALA A 36 7.86 2.44 32.56
N ASN A 37 8.54 1.31 32.65
CA ASN A 37 9.96 1.16 32.28
C ASN A 37 10.18 0.74 30.83
N SER A 38 9.15 0.80 29.96
CA SER A 38 9.23 0.28 28.59
C SER A 38 10.29 0.98 27.75
N VAL A 39 10.40 2.30 27.88
CA VAL A 39 11.36 3.10 27.09
C VAL A 39 12.80 2.78 27.50
N GLU A 40 13.06 2.69 28.81
CA GLU A 40 14.38 2.33 29.35
C GLU A 40 14.81 0.95 28.91
N LEU A 41 13.92 -0.04 29.01
CA LEU A 41 14.21 -1.41 28.57
C LEU A 41 14.52 -1.49 27.07
N ILE A 42 13.85 -0.70 26.25
CA ILE A 42 14.11 -0.63 24.80
C ILE A 42 15.49 0.02 24.56
N LYS A 43 15.81 1.12 25.25
CA LYS A 43 17.11 1.79 25.17
C LYS A 43 18.26 0.87 25.62
N GLU A 44 18.05 0.04 26.62
CA GLU A 44 19.01 -0.95 27.08
C GLU A 44 19.21 -2.09 26.06
N ALA A 45 18.12 -2.55 25.43
CA ALA A 45 18.18 -3.65 24.46
C ALA A 45 18.70 -3.21 23.07
N ALA A 46 18.59 -1.92 22.72
CA ALA A 46 19.07 -1.36 21.46
C ALA A 46 19.84 -0.05 21.68
N PRO A 47 21.02 -0.08 22.33
CA PRO A 47 21.74 1.12 22.81
C PRO A 47 22.26 2.01 21.68
N GLU A 48 22.46 1.46 20.49
CA GLU A 48 22.96 2.21 19.31
C GLU A 48 21.83 2.73 18.43
N ALA A 49 20.56 2.46 18.77
CA ALA A 49 19.40 3.02 18.09
C ALA A 49 19.10 4.44 18.58
N VAL A 50 18.56 5.28 17.72
CA VAL A 50 18.10 6.62 18.06
C VAL A 50 16.62 6.56 18.41
N ILE A 51 16.30 6.45 19.70
CA ILE A 51 14.92 6.38 20.18
C ILE A 51 14.33 7.79 20.23
N SER A 52 13.20 8.00 19.53
CA SER A 52 12.47 9.27 19.56
C SER A 52 11.83 9.53 20.91
N ASP A 53 11.86 10.78 21.38
CA ASP A 53 11.11 11.22 22.55
C ASP A 53 9.62 11.49 22.23
N ASN A 54 9.26 11.58 20.94
CA ASN A 54 7.87 11.68 20.49
C ASN A 54 7.25 10.28 20.45
N ILE A 55 6.54 9.91 21.51
CA ILE A 55 5.95 8.60 21.73
C ILE A 55 4.43 8.74 21.69
N PHE A 56 3.76 7.89 20.91
CA PHE A 56 2.31 7.76 20.97
C PHE A 56 1.91 6.72 22.03
N ASP A 57 1.02 7.11 22.94
CA ASP A 57 0.44 6.16 23.89
C ASP A 57 -1.05 6.42 24.11
N CYS A 58 -1.80 5.36 24.40
CA CYS A 58 -3.22 5.44 24.71
C CYS A 58 -3.63 4.36 25.73
N TYR A 59 -4.76 4.57 26.37
CA TYR A 59 -5.38 3.53 27.20
C TYR A 59 -5.86 2.36 26.33
N GLU A 60 -5.77 1.14 26.87
CA GLU A 60 -6.20 -0.09 26.17
C GLU A 60 -7.66 -0.04 25.72
N GLU A 61 -8.53 0.60 26.47
CA GLU A 61 -9.95 0.80 26.14
C GLU A 61 -10.14 1.77 24.95
N GLU A 62 -9.19 2.66 24.72
CA GLU A 62 -9.20 3.67 23.66
C GLU A 62 -8.47 3.19 22.39
N ALA A 63 -7.74 2.11 22.47
CA ALA A 63 -6.91 1.61 21.35
C ALA A 63 -7.73 1.41 20.06
N ALA A 64 -8.96 0.86 20.17
CA ALA A 64 -9.84 0.65 19.03
C ALA A 64 -10.37 1.94 18.38
N SER A 65 -10.34 3.07 19.11
CA SER A 65 -10.82 4.39 18.65
C SER A 65 -9.69 5.38 18.38
N SER A 66 -8.43 4.97 18.52
CA SER A 66 -7.26 5.84 18.38
C SER A 66 -6.73 5.97 16.95
N GLU A 67 -7.43 5.45 15.95
CA GLU A 67 -6.99 5.45 14.54
C GLU A 67 -6.61 6.86 14.05
N ASP A 68 -7.51 7.84 14.21
CA ASP A 68 -7.25 9.21 13.76
C ASP A 68 -6.09 9.86 14.52
N THR A 69 -5.97 9.56 15.83
CA THR A 69 -4.93 10.13 16.68
C THR A 69 -3.55 9.55 16.33
N ILE A 70 -3.48 8.24 16.07
CA ILE A 70 -2.21 7.60 15.66
C ILE A 70 -1.81 8.02 14.25
N LYS A 71 -2.78 8.22 13.33
CA LYS A 71 -2.52 8.77 12.01
C LYS A 71 -1.97 10.20 12.09
N ALA A 72 -2.55 11.05 12.94
CA ALA A 72 -2.05 12.40 13.16
C ALA A 72 -0.62 12.40 13.71
N TRP A 73 -0.35 11.56 14.72
CA TRP A 73 1.00 11.38 15.26
C TRP A 73 1.99 10.88 14.22
N ALA A 74 1.62 9.88 13.41
CA ALA A 74 2.46 9.38 12.32
C ALA A 74 2.71 10.46 11.24
N GLY A 75 1.72 11.33 10.99
CA GLY A 75 1.86 12.49 10.11
C GLY A 75 2.86 13.52 10.65
N GLU A 76 2.85 13.82 11.95
CA GLU A 76 3.84 14.70 12.59
C GLU A 76 5.28 14.15 12.47
N LEU A 77 5.42 12.83 12.41
CA LEU A 77 6.71 12.16 12.20
C LEU A 77 7.11 12.06 10.73
N GLY A 78 6.24 12.46 9.80
CA GLY A 78 6.48 12.38 8.36
C GLY A 78 6.26 10.99 7.76
N PHE A 79 5.64 10.05 8.47
CA PHE A 79 5.31 8.71 7.97
C PHE A 79 3.98 8.63 7.23
N VAL A 80 3.08 9.58 7.49
CA VAL A 80 1.82 9.70 6.80
C VAL A 80 1.81 11.05 6.10
N HIS A 81 1.71 11.06 4.82
CA HIS A 81 1.27 12.27 4.14
C HIS A 81 -0.17 12.49 4.59
N GLN A 82 -0.41 13.56 5.36
CA GLN A 82 -1.76 14.00 5.66
C GLN A 82 -2.45 14.17 4.32
N ALA A 83 -3.53 13.43 4.12
CA ALA A 83 -4.54 13.85 3.17
C ALA A 83 -5.10 15.16 3.76
N GLU A 84 -4.52 16.26 3.38
CA GLU A 84 -4.99 17.59 3.77
C GLU A 84 -6.37 17.78 3.17
N THR A 85 -7.37 17.75 4.05
CA THR A 85 -8.62 18.45 3.80
C THR A 85 -8.30 19.93 3.87
N GLU A 86 -7.79 20.50 2.80
CA GLU A 86 -7.87 21.93 2.54
C GLU A 86 -7.86 22.18 1.04
N GLU A 87 -8.87 22.90 0.61
CA GLU A 87 -8.93 23.60 -0.65
C GLU A 87 -7.68 24.48 -0.82
N GLU A 88 -6.68 23.96 -1.52
CA GLU A 88 -5.87 24.74 -2.46
C GLU A 88 -5.11 23.79 -3.39
N THR A 89 -5.58 23.73 -4.59
CA THR A 89 -4.94 23.40 -5.87
C THR A 89 -3.41 23.19 -5.81
N GLY A 90 -3.04 21.96 -5.64
CA GLY A 90 -1.78 21.37 -6.03
C GLY A 90 -2.03 19.91 -6.30
N THR A 91 -2.76 19.61 -7.36
CA THR A 91 -3.00 18.26 -7.88
C THR A 91 -1.63 17.62 -8.07
N MET A 92 -1.20 16.73 -7.19
CA MET A 92 -0.38 15.61 -7.62
C MET A 92 -1.27 14.95 -8.67
N ALA A 93 -0.91 15.12 -9.94
CA ALA A 93 -1.71 14.58 -11.03
C ALA A 93 -1.76 13.07 -10.79
N ALA A 94 -2.95 12.53 -10.55
CA ALA A 94 -3.17 11.10 -10.53
C ALA A 94 -2.43 10.54 -11.74
N HIS A 95 -1.55 9.55 -11.53
CA HIS A 95 -0.76 9.01 -12.62
C HIS A 95 -1.70 8.35 -13.62
N GLN A 96 -1.93 9.00 -14.74
CA GLN A 96 -2.72 8.42 -15.81
C GLN A 96 -1.81 7.73 -16.82
N ILE A 97 -2.19 6.52 -17.17
CA ILE A 97 -1.55 5.75 -18.22
C ILE A 97 -2.54 5.49 -19.35
N SER A 98 -2.05 5.43 -20.58
CA SER A 98 -2.86 5.09 -21.74
C SER A 98 -2.41 3.77 -22.35
N VAL A 99 -3.35 2.86 -22.58
CA VAL A 99 -3.12 1.60 -23.28
C VAL A 99 -3.70 1.73 -24.69
N GLN A 100 -2.81 1.64 -25.69
CA GLN A 100 -3.17 1.80 -27.09
C GLN A 100 -3.14 0.45 -27.83
N PHE A 101 -4.19 0.17 -28.59
CA PHE A 101 -4.30 -1.03 -29.44
C PHE A 101 -5.16 -0.73 -30.68
N GLY A 102 -4.60 -0.95 -31.85
CA GLY A 102 -5.23 -0.49 -33.11
C GLY A 102 -5.59 1.00 -33.04
N ASP A 103 -6.82 1.34 -33.35
CA ASP A 103 -7.33 2.71 -33.28
C ASP A 103 -8.00 3.04 -31.91
N ASN A 104 -7.82 2.19 -30.91
CA ASN A 104 -8.46 2.34 -29.62
C ASN A 104 -7.44 2.75 -28.54
N THR A 105 -7.98 3.46 -27.54
CA THR A 105 -7.23 3.82 -26.33
C THR A 105 -8.11 3.58 -25.12
N VAL A 106 -7.53 3.02 -24.06
CA VAL A 106 -8.07 2.96 -22.71
C VAL A 106 -7.16 3.80 -21.81
N VAL A 107 -7.73 4.66 -20.99
CA VAL A 107 -6.98 5.48 -20.05
C VAL A 107 -7.30 5.00 -18.63
N TYR A 108 -6.25 4.63 -17.90
CA TYR A 108 -6.35 4.27 -16.49
C TYR A 108 -5.81 5.39 -15.61
N GLU A 109 -6.47 5.63 -14.51
CA GLU A 109 -5.96 6.39 -13.39
C GLU A 109 -5.43 5.42 -12.35
N LEU A 110 -4.13 5.51 -12.07
CA LEU A 110 -3.47 4.65 -11.10
C LEU A 110 -3.66 5.19 -9.68
N ASN A 111 -3.77 4.29 -8.72
CA ASN A 111 -3.70 4.67 -7.32
C ASN A 111 -2.24 4.94 -6.89
N ASP A 112 -2.04 5.45 -5.67
CA ASP A 112 -0.70 5.83 -5.15
C ASP A 112 0.04 4.65 -4.49
N SER A 113 -0.40 3.40 -4.72
CA SER A 113 0.25 2.23 -4.12
C SER A 113 1.65 1.97 -4.68
N ALA A 114 2.47 1.25 -3.92
CA ALA A 114 3.81 0.89 -4.34
C ALA A 114 3.79 0.08 -5.66
N ALA A 115 2.84 -0.85 -5.82
CA ALA A 115 2.72 -1.65 -7.04
C ALA A 115 2.29 -0.81 -8.26
N ALA A 116 1.37 0.13 -8.09
CA ALA A 116 0.94 1.03 -9.16
C ALA A 116 2.07 1.97 -9.61
N ASN A 117 2.80 2.53 -8.65
CA ASN A 117 3.98 3.36 -8.93
C ASN A 117 5.08 2.57 -9.65
N ALA A 118 5.36 1.33 -9.22
CA ALA A 118 6.33 0.47 -9.88
C ALA A 118 5.93 0.17 -11.35
N LEU A 119 4.63 -0.09 -11.62
CA LEU A 119 4.15 -0.24 -12.98
C LEU A 119 4.34 1.05 -13.80
N TYR A 120 4.05 2.20 -13.20
CA TYR A 120 4.23 3.50 -13.86
C TYR A 120 5.69 3.79 -14.24
N GLU A 121 6.62 3.45 -13.35
CA GLU A 121 8.06 3.64 -13.58
C GLU A 121 8.64 2.76 -14.69
N MET A 122 7.97 1.66 -15.04
CA MET A 122 8.37 0.79 -16.16
C MET A 122 7.96 1.35 -17.52
N LEU A 123 7.11 2.38 -17.59
CA LEU A 123 6.61 2.92 -18.85
C LEU A 123 7.67 3.72 -19.62
N PRO A 124 7.66 3.72 -20.95
CA PRO A 124 6.66 3.06 -21.82
C PRO A 124 6.91 1.57 -21.98
N LEU A 125 5.84 0.79 -22.00
CA LEU A 125 5.85 -0.65 -22.22
C LEU A 125 5.23 -1.01 -23.58
N THR A 126 5.73 -2.08 -24.18
CA THR A 126 5.06 -2.76 -25.30
C THR A 126 4.94 -4.23 -24.90
N VAL A 127 3.71 -4.69 -24.72
CA VAL A 127 3.41 -6.02 -24.17
C VAL A 127 2.37 -6.76 -25.02
N GLU A 128 2.38 -8.08 -24.98
CA GLU A 128 1.31 -8.91 -25.53
C GLU A 128 0.20 -9.07 -24.52
N VAL A 129 -1.03 -8.83 -24.96
CA VAL A 129 -2.24 -9.01 -24.16
C VAL A 129 -2.95 -10.27 -24.57
N GLU A 130 -3.31 -11.07 -23.59
CA GLU A 130 -4.01 -12.35 -23.77
C GLU A 130 -5.40 -12.28 -23.11
N ASP A 131 -6.35 -13.05 -23.67
CA ASP A 131 -7.62 -13.32 -23.01
C ASP A 131 -7.42 -14.36 -21.91
N TYR A 132 -7.87 -14.04 -20.71
CA TYR A 132 -7.96 -15.02 -19.64
C TYR A 132 -9.40 -15.06 -19.12
N SER A 133 -9.99 -16.29 -19.06
CA SER A 133 -11.40 -16.44 -18.70
C SER A 133 -12.36 -15.68 -19.64
N THR A 134 -13.46 -15.11 -19.11
CA THR A 134 -14.52 -14.44 -19.88
C THR A 134 -14.73 -12.99 -19.49
N ASN A 135 -13.91 -12.45 -18.62
CA ASN A 135 -14.09 -11.16 -17.97
C ASN A 135 -12.81 -10.32 -17.84
N GLU A 136 -11.66 -10.82 -18.33
CA GLU A 136 -10.38 -10.16 -18.10
C GLU A 136 -9.40 -10.34 -19.27
N LYS A 137 -8.51 -9.37 -19.41
CA LYS A 137 -7.33 -9.38 -20.24
C LYS A 137 -6.10 -9.35 -19.33
N ILE A 138 -5.05 -10.08 -19.67
CA ILE A 138 -3.83 -10.12 -18.87
C ILE A 138 -2.60 -9.79 -19.71
N PHE A 139 -1.58 -9.25 -19.04
CA PHE A 139 -0.23 -9.15 -19.57
C PHE A 139 0.80 -9.31 -18.45
N TYR A 140 2.01 -9.69 -18.83
CA TYR A 140 3.11 -9.85 -17.88
C TYR A 140 4.05 -8.65 -17.97
N PRO A 141 4.19 -7.85 -16.89
CA PRO A 141 5.18 -6.77 -16.85
C PRO A 141 6.60 -7.36 -16.82
N PRO A 142 7.62 -6.57 -17.25
CA PRO A 142 9.01 -7.05 -17.28
C PRO A 142 9.58 -7.40 -15.90
N GLU A 143 9.07 -6.80 -14.85
CA GLU A 143 9.48 -7.02 -13.46
C GLU A 143 8.25 -7.28 -12.59
N GLU A 144 8.41 -8.10 -11.55
CA GLU A 144 7.36 -8.34 -10.56
C GLU A 144 7.07 -7.08 -9.75
N LEU A 145 5.78 -6.85 -9.44
CA LEU A 145 5.36 -5.70 -8.64
C LEU A 145 5.34 -6.06 -7.15
N ALA A 146 5.94 -5.22 -6.34
CA ALA A 146 5.90 -5.37 -4.89
C ALA A 146 4.52 -4.91 -4.35
N CYS A 147 3.75 -5.83 -3.79
CA CYS A 147 2.37 -5.55 -3.34
C CYS A 147 2.26 -5.05 -1.89
N LEU A 148 3.39 -4.72 -1.24
CA LEU A 148 3.38 -4.18 0.11
C LEU A 148 2.56 -2.89 0.17
N GLU A 149 1.58 -2.83 1.12
CA GLU A 149 0.68 -1.69 1.30
C GLU A 149 -0.20 -1.35 0.07
N THR A 150 -0.31 -2.27 -0.89
CA THR A 150 -1.22 -2.12 -2.02
C THR A 150 -2.61 -2.65 -1.64
N PRO A 151 -3.69 -1.88 -1.89
CA PRO A 151 -5.04 -2.33 -1.55
C PRO A 151 -5.45 -3.55 -2.37
N LEU A 152 -6.30 -4.40 -1.78
CA LEU A 152 -6.92 -5.50 -2.53
C LEU A 152 -7.98 -4.96 -3.49
N ALA A 153 -8.09 -5.58 -4.65
CA ALA A 153 -9.13 -5.23 -5.60
C ALA A 153 -10.51 -5.66 -5.06
N SER A 154 -11.45 -4.70 -5.03
CA SER A 154 -12.82 -4.93 -4.59
C SER A 154 -13.71 -5.34 -5.76
N SER A 155 -14.54 -6.36 -5.55
CA SER A 155 -15.54 -6.79 -6.55
C SER A 155 -16.59 -5.73 -6.86
N ASP A 156 -16.73 -4.71 -6.02
CA ASP A 156 -17.69 -3.62 -6.21
C ASP A 156 -17.30 -2.69 -7.38
N THR A 157 -16.03 -2.68 -7.79
CA THR A 157 -15.54 -1.83 -8.89
C THR A 157 -15.79 -2.45 -10.26
N GLY A 158 -15.74 -3.78 -10.38
CA GLY A 158 -16.09 -4.53 -11.60
C GLY A 158 -15.28 -4.16 -12.85
N ALA A 159 -15.98 -3.98 -13.96
CA ALA A 159 -15.38 -3.64 -15.25
C ALA A 159 -14.66 -2.29 -15.22
N GLY A 160 -13.42 -2.27 -15.71
CA GLY A 160 -12.54 -1.09 -15.69
C GLY A 160 -11.43 -1.18 -14.63
N THR A 161 -11.51 -2.12 -13.69
CA THR A 161 -10.45 -2.30 -12.71
C THR A 161 -9.17 -2.77 -13.37
N LEU A 162 -8.04 -2.14 -12.99
CA LEU A 162 -6.68 -2.58 -13.28
C LEU A 162 -6.12 -3.17 -11.99
N ALA A 163 -5.67 -4.41 -12.02
CA ALA A 163 -5.17 -5.12 -10.86
C ALA A 163 -3.91 -5.93 -11.17
N TYR A 164 -3.20 -6.37 -10.13
CA TYR A 164 -2.07 -7.27 -10.23
C TYR A 164 -2.36 -8.56 -9.46
N TYR A 165 -2.23 -9.69 -10.12
CA TYR A 165 -2.37 -10.99 -9.50
C TYR A 165 -1.00 -11.56 -9.14
N GLU A 166 -0.63 -11.40 -7.88
CA GLU A 166 0.71 -11.70 -7.36
C GLU A 166 1.18 -13.15 -7.64
N PRO A 167 0.34 -14.21 -7.50
CA PRO A 167 0.81 -15.59 -7.69
C PRO A 167 1.31 -15.90 -9.11
N TRP A 168 0.88 -15.16 -10.11
CA TRP A 168 1.30 -15.34 -11.50
C TRP A 168 2.16 -14.19 -12.02
N GLY A 169 2.20 -13.08 -11.30
CA GLY A 169 2.97 -11.91 -11.70
C GLY A 169 2.38 -11.18 -12.90
N ASP A 170 1.07 -11.27 -13.11
CA ASP A 170 0.38 -10.65 -14.24
C ASP A 170 -0.46 -9.45 -13.82
N VAL A 171 -0.53 -8.48 -14.72
CA VAL A 171 -1.46 -7.35 -14.63
C VAL A 171 -2.75 -7.71 -15.35
N VAL A 172 -3.86 -7.49 -14.64
CA VAL A 172 -5.22 -7.86 -15.06
C VAL A 172 -6.03 -6.63 -15.36
N MET A 173 -6.67 -6.58 -16.52
CA MET A 173 -7.59 -5.54 -16.97
C MET A 173 -8.99 -6.13 -17.06
N PHE A 174 -9.83 -5.84 -16.07
CA PHE A 174 -11.19 -6.37 -16.03
C PHE A 174 -12.14 -5.65 -16.98
N TYR A 175 -12.91 -6.41 -17.76
CA TYR A 175 -14.02 -5.92 -18.57
C TYR A 175 -15.38 -6.51 -18.16
N GLY A 176 -15.43 -7.21 -17.04
CA GLY A 176 -16.63 -7.77 -16.45
C GLY A 176 -16.43 -7.97 -14.94
N ASP A 177 -17.49 -8.46 -14.29
CA ASP A 177 -17.48 -8.72 -12.85
C ASP A 177 -16.45 -9.80 -12.49
N TYR A 178 -15.85 -9.69 -11.33
CA TYR A 178 -14.90 -10.65 -10.76
C TYR A 178 -15.18 -10.88 -9.27
N ASN A 179 -14.62 -11.92 -8.71
CA ASN A 179 -14.73 -12.23 -7.28
C ASN A 179 -13.50 -11.69 -6.53
N GLU A 180 -13.69 -11.30 -5.29
CA GLU A 180 -12.61 -10.93 -4.39
C GLU A 180 -11.59 -12.06 -4.25
N ASN A 181 -10.32 -11.69 -4.24
CA ASN A 181 -9.20 -12.62 -4.11
C ASN A 181 -8.10 -11.99 -3.24
N PRO A 182 -7.61 -12.67 -2.19
CA PRO A 182 -6.61 -12.12 -1.28
C PRO A 182 -5.21 -11.90 -1.89
N SER A 183 -5.01 -12.32 -3.15
CA SER A 183 -3.77 -12.11 -3.90
C SER A 183 -3.98 -11.22 -5.13
N LEU A 184 -5.11 -10.54 -5.23
CA LEU A 184 -5.43 -9.61 -6.31
C LEU A 184 -5.38 -8.18 -5.76
N TYR A 185 -4.41 -7.41 -6.22
CA TYR A 185 -4.11 -6.08 -5.72
C TYR A 185 -4.54 -5.00 -6.72
N GLU A 186 -5.26 -3.98 -6.27
CA GLU A 186 -5.72 -2.89 -7.12
C GLU A 186 -4.58 -1.93 -7.47
N LEU A 187 -4.42 -1.66 -8.76
CA LEU A 187 -3.46 -0.68 -9.28
C LEU A 187 -4.14 0.62 -9.73
N GLY A 188 -5.41 0.55 -10.05
CA GLY A 188 -6.16 1.69 -10.55
C GLY A 188 -7.43 1.32 -11.28
N TYR A 189 -7.96 2.30 -12.02
CA TYR A 189 -9.27 2.19 -12.64
C TYR A 189 -9.33 2.92 -13.99
N ALA A 190 -10.05 2.36 -14.97
CA ALA A 190 -10.23 2.97 -16.27
C ALA A 190 -11.17 4.19 -16.21
N VAL A 191 -10.64 5.37 -16.44
CA VAL A 191 -11.38 6.64 -16.49
C VAL A 191 -11.93 6.93 -17.89
N SER A 192 -11.45 6.20 -18.90
CA SER A 192 -11.95 6.30 -20.28
C SER A 192 -11.69 5.01 -21.05
N GLY A 193 -12.65 4.59 -21.87
CA GLY A 193 -12.50 3.47 -22.80
C GLY A 193 -12.66 2.08 -22.17
N ALA A 194 -13.18 1.96 -20.95
CA ALA A 194 -13.39 0.67 -20.26
C ALA A 194 -14.16 -0.35 -21.14
N GLU A 195 -15.13 0.11 -21.91
CA GLU A 195 -15.94 -0.70 -22.83
C GLU A 195 -15.13 -1.34 -23.97
N LYS A 196 -13.91 -0.83 -24.23
CA LYS A 196 -13.02 -1.31 -25.30
C LYS A 196 -12.11 -2.44 -24.83
N ILE A 197 -11.91 -2.61 -23.51
CA ILE A 197 -10.98 -3.60 -22.92
C ILE A 197 -11.28 -5.01 -23.48
N ARG A 198 -12.56 -5.40 -23.59
CA ARG A 198 -12.96 -6.69 -24.13
C ARG A 198 -12.40 -6.96 -25.53
N GLY A 199 -12.29 -5.92 -26.36
CA GLY A 199 -11.78 -6.02 -27.74
C GLY A 199 -10.25 -5.99 -27.85
N MET A 200 -9.53 -5.79 -26.75
CA MET A 200 -8.08 -5.70 -26.71
C MET A 200 -7.45 -7.07 -27.00
N SER A 201 -6.48 -7.13 -27.87
CA SER A 201 -5.73 -8.37 -28.19
C SER A 201 -4.43 -8.06 -28.90
N GLY A 202 -3.45 -8.96 -28.78
CA GLY A 202 -2.14 -8.82 -29.39
C GLY A 202 -1.28 -7.77 -28.69
N THR A 203 -0.40 -7.14 -29.45
CA THR A 203 0.55 -6.16 -28.91
C THR A 203 -0.13 -4.85 -28.57
N VAL A 204 0.08 -4.33 -27.37
CA VAL A 204 -0.37 -3.01 -26.89
C VAL A 204 0.81 -2.17 -26.41
N THR A 205 0.62 -0.87 -26.41
CA THR A 205 1.64 0.08 -25.94
C THR A 205 1.04 1.11 -25.01
#